data_cb851ce88802d41fbc1446a8a1bb3bd1
#
_entry.id   cb851ce88802d41fbc1446a8a1bb3bd1
#
_cell.length_a   1.000
_cell.length_b   1.000
_cell.length_c   1.000
_cell.angle_alpha   90.00
_cell.angle_beta   90.00
_cell.angle_gamma   90.00
#
_symmetry.space_group_name_H-M   'P 1'
#
loop_
_entity.id
_entity.type
_entity.pdbx_description
1 polymer ?
#
loop_
_entity_poly.entity_id
_entity_poly.type
_entity_poly.pdbx_seq_one_letter_code
_entity_poly.pdbx_strand_id
1 'polypeptide(L)'
;MNFWDWNYVAQILPDLLQASLKTLGITLVGFLIAVVLGLFLAIARRSRQAWLSWPVALLIEFIRSTPLLIQVYFLSYVLPNYGVNMTAMQAGIIGIGVHYACYLAEVYRGGLDSVARSQWEAVVALNFAPWTAYRAVILPQAIRPILPPLGNYLIAMLKDTPVLSAITVVEIMQQAKNVGSESFRYLEPITPVSYTHLTLPTIYSV
;
A
#
# COMPACT_ATOMS: atom_id res chain seq x y z
N MET A 1 3.95 28.80 31.10
CA MET A 1 4.49 27.53 30.59
C MET A 1 4.43 27.60 29.09
N ASN A 2 5.57 27.62 28.38
CA ASN A 2 5.58 27.51 26.92
C ASN A 2 5.27 26.08 26.58
N PHE A 3 4.08 25.81 26.04
CA PHE A 3 3.67 24.46 25.59
C PHE A 3 4.47 23.97 24.38
N TRP A 4 5.24 24.84 23.72
CA TRP A 4 6.02 24.56 22.52
C TRP A 4 7.42 25.14 22.62
N ASP A 5 8.45 24.34 22.29
CA ASP A 5 9.86 24.74 22.36
C ASP A 5 10.55 24.50 20.99
N TRP A 6 10.86 25.58 20.30
CA TRP A 6 11.52 25.54 19.00
C TRP A 6 12.95 25.00 19.06
N ASN A 7 13.66 25.21 20.17
CA ASN A 7 15.02 24.67 20.31
C ASN A 7 14.96 23.14 20.41
N TYR A 8 13.99 22.61 21.13
CA TYR A 8 13.76 21.19 21.22
C TYR A 8 13.34 20.61 19.86
N VAL A 9 12.46 21.28 19.11
CA VAL A 9 12.09 20.87 17.74
C VAL A 9 13.33 20.81 16.85
N ALA A 10 14.22 21.79 16.90
CA ALA A 10 15.45 21.78 16.11
C ALA A 10 16.38 20.62 16.44
N GLN A 11 16.42 20.17 17.70
CA GLN A 11 17.21 19.02 18.15
C GLN A 11 16.67 17.70 17.63
N ILE A 12 15.36 17.48 17.65
CA ILE A 12 14.72 16.22 17.24
C ILE A 12 14.46 16.13 15.73
N LEU A 13 14.53 17.24 15.01
CA LEU A 13 14.20 17.31 13.59
C LEU A 13 15.06 16.37 12.71
N PRO A 14 16.37 16.25 12.89
CA PRO A 14 17.19 15.32 12.08
C PRO A 14 16.73 13.87 12.20
N ASP A 15 16.38 13.41 13.41
CA ASP A 15 15.93 12.04 13.65
C ASP A 15 14.56 11.79 13.01
N LEU A 16 13.65 12.75 13.11
CA LEU A 16 12.34 12.67 12.46
C LEU A 16 12.45 12.69 10.94
N LEU A 17 13.37 13.49 10.36
CA LEU A 17 13.63 13.51 8.93
C LEU A 17 14.18 12.17 8.44
N GLN A 18 15.14 11.58 9.17
CA GLN A 18 15.67 10.26 8.84
C GLN A 18 14.57 9.19 8.90
N ALA A 19 13.71 9.24 9.92
CA ALA A 19 12.57 8.33 10.03
C ALA A 19 11.55 8.54 8.90
N SER A 20 11.32 9.80 8.46
CA SER A 20 10.46 10.10 7.32
C SER A 20 10.98 9.47 6.01
N LEU A 21 12.29 9.50 5.78
CA LEU A 21 12.90 8.82 4.63
C LEU A 21 12.68 7.31 4.69
N LYS A 22 12.76 6.69 5.88
CA LYS A 22 12.42 5.27 6.06
C LYS A 22 10.95 4.99 5.75
N THR A 23 10.05 5.85 6.24
CA THR A 23 8.61 5.78 5.93
C THR A 23 8.35 5.79 4.42
N LEU A 24 8.97 6.74 3.71
CA LEU A 24 8.89 6.81 2.24
C LEU A 24 9.47 5.56 1.57
N GLY A 25 10.61 5.06 2.04
CA GLY A 25 11.22 3.83 1.53
C GLY A 25 10.30 2.62 1.70
N ILE A 26 9.72 2.44 2.89
CA ILE A 26 8.74 1.37 3.17
C ILE A 26 7.54 1.47 2.22
N THR A 27 7.00 2.69 2.08
CA THR A 27 5.85 2.95 1.21
C THR A 27 6.16 2.61 -0.25
N LEU A 28 7.29 3.08 -0.78
CA LEU A 28 7.65 2.85 -2.18
C LEU A 28 7.93 1.38 -2.48
N VAL A 29 8.67 0.69 -1.61
CA VAL A 29 8.95 -0.75 -1.78
C VAL A 29 7.68 -1.57 -1.62
N GLY A 30 6.85 -1.27 -0.60
CA GLY A 30 5.56 -1.91 -0.41
C GLY A 30 4.62 -1.67 -1.59
N PHE A 31 4.60 -0.44 -2.14
CA PHE A 31 3.79 -0.12 -3.31
C PHE A 31 4.25 -0.85 -4.57
N LEU A 32 5.56 -0.98 -4.79
CA LEU A 32 6.08 -1.79 -5.89
C LEU A 32 5.64 -3.25 -5.79
N ILE A 33 5.70 -3.82 -4.59
CA ILE A 33 5.16 -5.17 -4.33
C ILE A 33 3.66 -5.21 -4.64
N ALA A 34 2.90 -4.22 -4.17
CA ALA A 34 1.47 -4.15 -4.39
C ALA A 34 1.09 -4.04 -5.88
N VAL A 35 1.80 -3.21 -6.64
CA VAL A 35 1.60 -3.05 -8.09
C VAL A 35 1.85 -4.36 -8.84
N VAL A 36 2.99 -5.01 -8.57
CA VAL A 36 3.38 -6.24 -9.27
C VAL A 36 2.49 -7.40 -8.84
N LEU A 37 2.36 -7.66 -7.55
CA LEU A 37 1.56 -8.77 -7.03
C LEU A 37 0.08 -8.57 -7.35
N GLY A 38 -0.44 -7.34 -7.24
CA GLY A 38 -1.82 -7.00 -7.59
C GLY A 38 -2.14 -7.30 -9.05
N LEU A 39 -1.21 -7.03 -9.97
CA LEU A 39 -1.36 -7.38 -11.38
C LEU A 39 -1.46 -8.90 -11.58
N PHE A 40 -0.58 -9.68 -10.93
CA PHE A 40 -0.65 -11.14 -10.99
C PHE A 40 -1.97 -11.67 -10.42
N LEU A 41 -2.43 -11.13 -9.28
CA LEU A 41 -3.71 -11.50 -8.68
C LEU A 41 -4.89 -11.16 -9.60
N ALA A 42 -4.88 -9.99 -10.25
CA ALA A 42 -5.92 -9.60 -11.21
C ALA A 42 -5.99 -10.55 -12.41
N ILE A 43 -4.83 -10.91 -12.96
CA ILE A 43 -4.75 -11.87 -14.09
C ILE A 43 -5.25 -13.25 -13.65
N ALA A 44 -4.80 -13.76 -12.50
CA ALA A 44 -5.21 -15.06 -11.97
C ALA A 44 -6.73 -15.10 -11.67
N ARG A 45 -7.28 -14.04 -11.06
CA ARG A 45 -8.72 -13.92 -10.80
C ARG A 45 -9.56 -13.89 -12.08
N ARG A 46 -9.02 -13.35 -13.19
CA ARG A 46 -9.70 -13.28 -14.49
C ARG A 46 -9.55 -14.56 -15.32
N SER A 47 -8.84 -15.56 -14.80
CA SER A 47 -8.69 -16.86 -15.47
C SER A 47 -10.05 -17.53 -15.71
N ARG A 48 -10.21 -18.19 -16.88
CA ARG A 48 -11.38 -19.02 -17.17
C ARG A 48 -11.43 -20.31 -16.33
N GLN A 49 -10.30 -20.67 -15.71
CA GLN A 49 -10.18 -21.89 -14.91
C GLN A 49 -10.67 -21.61 -13.49
N ALA A 50 -11.82 -22.15 -13.15
CA ALA A 50 -12.46 -21.94 -11.83
C ALA A 50 -11.57 -22.36 -10.64
N TRP A 51 -10.75 -23.41 -10.81
CA TRP A 51 -9.82 -23.87 -9.78
C TRP A 51 -8.71 -22.85 -9.45
N LEU A 52 -8.42 -21.91 -10.37
CA LEU A 52 -7.47 -20.81 -10.14
C LEU A 52 -8.19 -19.53 -9.70
N SER A 53 -9.25 -19.14 -10.40
CA SER A 53 -9.93 -17.86 -10.16
C SER A 53 -10.66 -17.81 -8.81
N TRP A 54 -11.23 -18.93 -8.36
CA TRP A 54 -12.01 -18.99 -7.12
C TRP A 54 -11.16 -18.86 -5.85
N PRO A 55 -10.06 -19.63 -5.67
CA PRO A 55 -9.17 -19.44 -4.53
C PRO A 55 -8.53 -18.06 -4.46
N VAL A 56 -8.15 -17.50 -5.62
CA VAL A 56 -7.60 -16.14 -5.68
C VAL A 56 -8.65 -15.11 -5.29
N ALA A 57 -9.89 -15.27 -5.73
CA ALA A 57 -10.99 -14.39 -5.31
C ALA A 57 -11.22 -14.44 -3.80
N LEU A 58 -11.24 -15.63 -3.21
CA LEU A 58 -11.37 -15.81 -1.77
C LEU A 58 -10.20 -15.20 -0.99
N LEU A 59 -8.97 -15.39 -1.48
CA LEU A 59 -7.78 -14.79 -0.87
C LEU A 59 -7.86 -13.27 -0.88
N ILE A 60 -8.20 -12.67 -2.03
CA ILE A 60 -8.35 -11.22 -2.15
C ILE A 60 -9.40 -10.71 -1.16
N GLU A 61 -10.56 -11.35 -1.11
CA GLU A 61 -11.64 -10.94 -0.22
C GLU A 61 -11.27 -11.11 1.25
N PHE A 62 -10.62 -12.21 1.62
CA PHE A 62 -10.14 -12.47 2.98
C PHE A 62 -9.16 -11.39 3.45
N ILE A 63 -8.14 -11.06 2.62
CA ILE A 63 -7.15 -10.03 2.96
C ILE A 63 -7.82 -8.65 3.07
N ARG A 64 -8.72 -8.29 2.16
CA ARG A 64 -9.43 -6.99 2.19
C ARG A 64 -10.41 -6.86 3.34
N SER A 65 -10.98 -7.97 3.81
CA SER A 65 -11.92 -8.01 4.94
C SER A 65 -11.24 -8.04 6.30
N THR A 66 -9.92 -8.22 6.34
CA THR A 66 -9.15 -8.26 7.60
C THR A 66 -8.35 -6.97 7.81
N PRO A 67 -8.29 -6.43 9.05
CA PRO A 67 -7.49 -5.23 9.34
C PRO A 67 -5.99 -5.46 9.07
N LEU A 68 -5.34 -4.46 8.45
CA LEU A 68 -3.89 -4.48 8.20
C LEU A 68 -3.08 -4.79 9.47
N LEU A 69 -3.46 -4.22 10.62
CA LEU A 69 -2.80 -4.45 11.90
C LEU A 69 -2.74 -5.95 12.27
N ILE A 70 -3.83 -6.68 12.07
CA ILE A 70 -3.90 -8.11 12.36
C ILE A 70 -2.97 -8.89 11.42
N GLN A 71 -2.90 -8.50 10.15
CA GLN A 71 -2.03 -9.13 9.16
C GLN A 71 -0.54 -8.95 9.52
N VAL A 72 -0.11 -7.73 9.88
CA VAL A 72 1.29 -7.50 10.27
C VAL A 72 1.64 -8.17 11.60
N TYR A 73 0.70 -8.25 12.56
CA TYR A 73 0.88 -9.04 13.77
C TYR A 73 1.05 -10.53 13.48
N PHE A 74 0.23 -11.08 12.59
CA PHE A 74 0.36 -12.48 12.18
C PHE A 74 1.75 -12.75 11.58
N LEU A 75 2.22 -11.91 10.68
CA LEU A 75 3.54 -12.04 10.06
C LEU A 75 4.68 -11.92 11.08
N SER A 76 4.57 -11.03 12.06
CA SER A 76 5.65 -10.73 13.00
C SER A 76 5.69 -11.67 14.22
N TYR A 77 4.54 -12.14 14.69
CA TYR A 77 4.46 -12.86 15.97
C TYR A 77 3.96 -14.29 15.84
N VAL A 78 3.18 -14.61 14.81
CA VAL A 78 2.63 -15.96 14.64
C VAL A 78 3.49 -16.80 13.70
N LEU A 79 3.88 -16.23 12.56
CA LEU A 79 4.64 -16.93 11.53
C LEU A 79 6.01 -17.51 11.99
N PRO A 80 6.75 -16.84 12.90
CA PRO A 80 7.99 -17.39 13.46
C PRO A 80 7.81 -18.73 14.19
N ASN A 81 6.64 -18.98 14.79
CA ASN A 81 6.34 -20.28 15.44
C ASN A 81 6.25 -21.44 14.43
N TYR A 82 6.09 -21.14 13.16
CA TYR A 82 6.08 -22.09 12.05
C TYR A 82 7.41 -22.12 11.28
N GLY A 83 8.48 -21.53 11.85
CA GLY A 83 9.82 -21.53 11.26
C GLY A 83 10.09 -20.44 10.22
N VAL A 84 9.13 -19.57 9.94
CA VAL A 84 9.32 -18.44 9.01
C VAL A 84 9.69 -17.18 9.78
N ASN A 85 11.00 -16.94 9.91
CA ASN A 85 11.54 -15.79 10.64
C ASN A 85 11.74 -14.59 9.70
N MET A 86 11.17 -13.46 10.06
CA MET A 86 11.31 -12.18 9.36
C MET A 86 11.67 -11.09 10.36
N THR A 87 12.46 -10.12 9.91
CA THR A 87 12.63 -8.88 10.69
C THR A 87 11.30 -8.09 10.70
N ALA A 88 11.11 -7.24 11.71
CA ALA A 88 9.92 -6.37 11.78
C ALA A 88 9.75 -5.54 10.48
N MET A 89 10.87 -5.05 9.93
CA MET A 89 10.87 -4.29 8.67
C MET A 89 10.38 -5.14 7.49
N GLN A 90 10.85 -6.39 7.36
CA GLN A 90 10.41 -7.30 6.30
C GLN A 90 8.93 -7.64 6.45
N ALA A 91 8.50 -7.99 7.67
CA ALA A 91 7.09 -8.29 7.95
C ALA A 91 6.19 -7.07 7.65
N GLY A 92 6.64 -5.86 7.99
CA GLY A 92 5.92 -4.62 7.69
C GLY A 92 5.79 -4.36 6.20
N ILE A 93 6.89 -4.42 5.44
CA ILE A 93 6.90 -4.18 3.99
C ILE A 93 6.05 -5.23 3.25
N ILE A 94 6.21 -6.50 3.60
CA ILE A 94 5.43 -7.60 2.99
C ILE A 94 3.96 -7.46 3.36
N GLY A 95 3.64 -7.21 4.63
CA GLY A 95 2.27 -7.06 5.10
C GLY A 95 1.52 -5.95 4.39
N ILE A 96 2.10 -4.74 4.35
CA ILE A 96 1.47 -3.60 3.67
C ILE A 96 1.43 -3.83 2.14
N GLY A 97 2.48 -4.42 1.56
CA GLY A 97 2.54 -4.73 0.14
C GLY A 97 1.47 -5.73 -0.31
N VAL A 98 1.31 -6.85 0.43
CA VAL A 98 0.30 -7.88 0.16
C VAL A 98 -1.12 -7.35 0.38
N HIS A 99 -1.32 -6.59 1.47
CA HIS A 99 -2.61 -5.96 1.76
C HIS A 99 -3.08 -5.10 0.58
N TYR A 100 -2.24 -4.17 0.16
CA TYR A 100 -2.56 -3.27 -0.95
C TYR A 100 -2.55 -3.96 -2.33
N ALA A 101 -1.83 -5.05 -2.52
CA ALA A 101 -1.89 -5.85 -3.74
C ALA A 101 -3.32 -6.37 -4.00
N CYS A 102 -4.04 -6.76 -2.96
CA CYS A 102 -5.42 -7.22 -3.07
C CYS A 102 -6.38 -6.09 -3.48
N TYR A 103 -6.15 -4.86 -3.02
CA TYR A 103 -6.92 -3.69 -3.49
C TYR A 103 -6.57 -3.33 -4.93
N LEU A 104 -5.29 -3.32 -5.28
CA LEU A 104 -4.85 -3.01 -6.65
C LEU A 104 -5.31 -4.07 -7.65
N ALA A 105 -5.45 -5.33 -7.24
CA ALA A 105 -6.02 -6.37 -8.09
C ALA A 105 -7.44 -6.00 -8.54
N GLU A 106 -8.28 -5.44 -7.66
CA GLU A 106 -9.61 -4.97 -8.01
C GLU A 106 -9.58 -3.71 -8.88
N VAL A 107 -8.63 -2.80 -8.64
CA VAL A 107 -8.42 -1.63 -9.51
C VAL A 107 -8.09 -2.06 -10.95
N TYR A 108 -7.17 -3.00 -11.11
CA TYR A 108 -6.84 -3.53 -12.44
C TYR A 108 -8.01 -4.24 -13.10
N ARG A 109 -8.75 -5.05 -12.33
CA ARG A 109 -9.96 -5.70 -12.84
C ARG A 109 -11.01 -4.67 -13.28
N GLY A 110 -11.31 -3.69 -12.44
CA GLY A 110 -12.26 -2.61 -12.75
C GLY A 110 -11.85 -1.78 -13.97
N GLY A 111 -10.55 -1.49 -14.12
CA GLY A 111 -10.05 -0.79 -15.31
C GLY A 111 -10.21 -1.59 -16.60
N LEU A 112 -9.96 -2.90 -16.58
CA LEU A 112 -10.21 -3.77 -17.74
C LEU A 112 -11.71 -3.91 -18.05
N ASP A 113 -12.55 -3.97 -17.00
CA ASP A 113 -14.00 -4.11 -17.15
C ASP A 113 -14.67 -2.78 -17.60
N SER A 114 -13.99 -1.64 -17.42
CA SER A 114 -14.48 -0.32 -17.90
C SER A 114 -14.36 -0.13 -19.42
N VAL A 115 -13.57 -0.97 -20.10
CA VAL A 115 -13.46 -0.91 -21.56
C VAL A 115 -14.77 -1.36 -22.20
N ALA A 116 -15.36 -0.51 -23.03
CA ALA A 116 -16.65 -0.75 -23.64
C ALA A 116 -16.68 -2.10 -24.41
N ARG A 117 -17.78 -2.83 -24.23
CA ARG A 117 -17.96 -4.14 -24.88
C ARG A 117 -17.79 -4.08 -26.40
N SER A 118 -18.20 -2.98 -27.03
CA SER A 118 -18.01 -2.73 -28.47
C SER A 118 -16.55 -2.76 -28.91
N GLN A 119 -15.61 -2.37 -28.02
CA GLN A 119 -14.17 -2.44 -28.32
C GLN A 119 -13.69 -3.89 -28.38
N TRP A 120 -14.17 -4.73 -27.46
CA TRP A 120 -13.90 -6.16 -27.46
C TRP A 120 -14.51 -6.86 -28.69
N GLU A 121 -15.72 -6.48 -29.11
CA GLU A 121 -16.37 -7.00 -30.29
C GLU A 121 -15.65 -6.54 -31.56
N ALA A 122 -15.19 -5.30 -31.61
CA ALA A 122 -14.47 -4.76 -32.77
C ALA A 122 -13.13 -5.48 -33.02
N VAL A 123 -12.33 -5.77 -31.96
CA VAL A 123 -11.06 -6.49 -32.14
C VAL A 123 -11.27 -7.92 -32.63
N VAL A 124 -12.39 -8.56 -32.22
CA VAL A 124 -12.78 -9.89 -32.72
C VAL A 124 -13.23 -9.79 -34.18
N ALA A 125 -14.08 -8.84 -34.54
CA ALA A 125 -14.58 -8.64 -35.89
C ALA A 125 -13.46 -8.33 -36.91
N LEU A 126 -12.44 -7.59 -36.46
CA LEU A 126 -11.23 -7.28 -37.24
C LEU A 126 -10.18 -8.41 -37.21
N ASN A 127 -10.49 -9.54 -36.56
CA ASN A 127 -9.61 -10.71 -36.47
C ASN A 127 -8.22 -10.39 -35.92
N PHE A 128 -8.13 -9.49 -34.92
CA PHE A 128 -6.86 -9.17 -34.29
C PHE A 128 -6.34 -10.37 -33.46
N ALA A 129 -5.03 -10.63 -33.61
CA ALA A 129 -4.37 -11.57 -32.67
C ALA A 129 -4.56 -11.09 -31.24
N PRO A 130 -4.77 -11.98 -30.25
CA PRO A 130 -5.07 -11.60 -28.85
C PRO A 130 -4.07 -10.61 -28.26
N TRP A 131 -2.78 -10.80 -28.51
CA TRP A 131 -1.73 -9.88 -28.04
C TRP A 131 -1.87 -8.48 -28.65
N THR A 132 -2.14 -8.39 -29.94
CA THR A 132 -2.35 -7.11 -30.65
C THR A 132 -3.60 -6.41 -30.15
N ALA A 133 -4.71 -7.15 -29.95
CA ALA A 133 -5.95 -6.62 -29.39
C ALA A 133 -5.70 -6.00 -28.00
N TYR A 134 -5.01 -6.71 -27.09
CA TYR A 134 -4.69 -6.17 -25.77
C TYR A 134 -3.77 -4.97 -25.84
N ARG A 135 -2.63 -5.06 -26.57
CA ARG A 135 -1.61 -4.02 -26.58
C ARG A 135 -2.06 -2.74 -27.28
N ALA A 136 -2.75 -2.86 -28.42
CA ALA A 136 -3.08 -1.72 -29.26
C ALA A 136 -4.43 -1.07 -28.93
N VAL A 137 -5.39 -1.82 -28.39
CA VAL A 137 -6.76 -1.34 -28.20
C VAL A 137 -7.19 -1.34 -26.73
N ILE A 138 -7.07 -2.46 -26.03
CA ILE A 138 -7.67 -2.64 -24.69
C ILE A 138 -6.84 -1.96 -23.61
N LEU A 139 -5.54 -2.27 -23.52
CA LEU A 139 -4.68 -1.73 -22.46
C LEU A 139 -4.58 -0.20 -22.45
N PRO A 140 -4.43 0.50 -23.61
CA PRO A 140 -4.40 1.96 -23.59
C PRO A 140 -5.69 2.60 -23.06
N GLN A 141 -6.82 1.94 -23.24
CA GLN A 141 -8.12 2.38 -22.71
C GLN A 141 -8.27 2.03 -21.22
N ALA A 142 -7.85 0.81 -20.82
CA ALA A 142 -7.94 0.34 -19.45
C ALA A 142 -7.01 1.09 -18.49
N ILE A 143 -5.81 1.52 -18.93
CA ILE A 143 -4.83 2.20 -18.08
C ILE A 143 -5.34 3.55 -17.58
N ARG A 144 -6.07 4.31 -18.40
CA ARG A 144 -6.55 5.64 -18.03
C ARG A 144 -7.37 5.66 -16.73
N PRO A 145 -8.40 4.81 -16.55
CA PRO A 145 -9.16 4.75 -15.29
C PRO A 145 -8.40 4.06 -14.14
N ILE A 146 -7.29 3.36 -14.40
CA ILE A 146 -6.47 2.71 -13.38
C ILE A 146 -5.54 3.71 -12.68
N LEU A 147 -4.96 4.68 -13.41
CA LEU A 147 -3.93 5.56 -12.88
C LEU A 147 -4.37 6.39 -11.67
N PRO A 148 -5.55 7.06 -11.64
CA PRO A 148 -5.96 7.84 -10.48
C PRO A 148 -6.12 7.00 -9.20
N PRO A 149 -6.82 5.83 -9.22
CA PRO A 149 -6.86 4.94 -8.06
C PRO A 149 -5.48 4.45 -7.59
N LEU A 150 -4.53 4.16 -8.50
CA LEU A 150 -3.17 3.80 -8.12
C LEU A 150 -2.50 4.90 -7.29
N GLY A 151 -2.61 6.16 -7.73
CA GLY A 151 -2.10 7.31 -6.97
C GLY A 151 -2.77 7.43 -5.59
N ASN A 152 -4.08 7.25 -5.52
CA ASN A 152 -4.82 7.29 -4.25
C ASN A 152 -4.39 6.18 -3.30
N TYR A 153 -4.12 4.96 -3.81
CA TYR A 153 -3.63 3.87 -2.96
C TYR A 153 -2.18 4.05 -2.51
N LEU A 154 -1.32 4.69 -3.30
CA LEU A 154 0.01 5.09 -2.85
C LEU A 154 -0.07 6.04 -1.65
N ILE A 155 -0.96 7.05 -1.73
CA ILE A 155 -1.20 7.99 -0.64
C ILE A 155 -1.81 7.29 0.58
N ALA A 156 -2.79 6.40 0.38
CA ALA A 156 -3.40 5.63 1.45
C ALA A 156 -2.37 4.75 2.15
N MET A 157 -1.50 4.06 1.40
CA MET A 157 -0.42 3.24 1.94
C MET A 157 0.54 4.08 2.81
N LEU A 158 0.90 5.29 2.38
CA LEU A 158 1.71 6.21 3.18
C LEU A 158 1.01 6.55 4.51
N LYS A 159 -0.30 6.79 4.50
CA LYS A 159 -1.09 7.08 5.70
C LYS A 159 -1.20 5.88 6.64
N ASP A 160 -1.09 4.66 6.14
CA ASP A 160 -1.19 3.42 6.93
C ASP A 160 0.16 2.95 7.49
N THR A 161 1.29 3.54 7.08
CA THR A 161 2.61 3.16 7.62
C THR A 161 2.72 3.28 9.15
N PRO A 162 2.06 4.23 9.87
CA PRO A 162 2.07 4.28 11.33
C PRO A 162 1.58 3.00 12.01
N VAL A 163 0.77 2.18 11.34
CA VAL A 163 0.34 0.86 11.85
C VAL A 163 1.54 -0.04 12.11
N LEU A 164 2.63 0.10 11.34
CA LEU A 164 3.85 -0.69 11.48
C LEU A 164 4.62 -0.40 12.77
N SER A 165 4.34 0.73 13.44
CA SER A 165 4.88 1.00 14.79
C SER A 165 4.43 -0.03 15.81
N ALA A 166 3.29 -0.68 15.60
CA ALA A 166 2.77 -1.74 16.48
C ALA A 166 3.64 -3.00 16.49
N ILE A 167 4.43 -3.22 15.42
CA ILE A 167 5.42 -4.30 15.32
C ILE A 167 6.87 -3.77 15.43
N THR A 168 7.03 -2.61 16.08
CA THR A 168 8.33 -1.97 16.39
C THR A 168 9.17 -1.55 15.16
N VAL A 169 8.55 -1.37 14.00
CA VAL A 169 9.22 -0.77 12.85
C VAL A 169 9.47 0.70 13.14
N VAL A 170 10.76 1.11 13.13
CA VAL A 170 11.13 2.51 13.39
C VAL A 170 10.93 3.34 12.12
N GLU A 171 9.69 3.71 11.91
CA GLU A 171 9.21 4.71 10.94
C GLU A 171 8.90 6.02 11.69
N ILE A 172 8.38 7.05 11.04
CA ILE A 172 8.22 8.37 11.64
C ILE A 172 7.35 8.39 12.92
N MET A 173 6.26 7.59 12.98
CA MET A 173 5.40 7.52 14.17
C MET A 173 6.13 6.84 15.33
N GLN A 174 6.83 5.73 15.07
CA GLN A 174 7.60 5.04 16.11
C GLN A 174 8.75 5.91 16.63
N GLN A 175 9.44 6.62 15.73
CA GLN A 175 10.49 7.56 16.14
C GLN A 175 9.93 8.70 17.00
N ALA A 176 8.79 9.26 16.62
CA ALA A 176 8.14 10.30 17.42
C ALA A 176 7.73 9.79 18.82
N LYS A 177 7.26 8.54 18.93
CA LYS A 177 6.97 7.88 20.20
C LYS A 177 8.24 7.68 21.04
N ASN A 178 9.33 7.24 20.43
CA ASN A 178 10.61 7.04 21.13
C ASN A 178 11.12 8.36 21.73
N VAL A 179 11.21 9.40 20.90
CA VAL A 179 11.63 10.75 21.34
C VAL A 179 10.70 11.30 22.43
N GLY A 180 9.37 11.11 22.24
CA GLY A 180 8.38 11.54 23.24
C GLY A 180 8.51 10.82 24.57
N SER A 181 8.83 9.51 24.57
CA SER A 181 8.99 8.72 25.79
C SER A 181 10.28 9.05 26.54
N GLU A 182 11.38 9.34 25.83
CA GLU A 182 12.66 9.71 26.42
C GLU A 182 12.61 11.08 27.09
N SER A 183 11.92 12.05 26.49
CA SER A 183 11.84 13.43 26.96
C SER A 183 10.58 13.74 27.79
N PHE A 184 9.61 12.82 27.86
CA PHE A 184 8.25 13.01 28.38
C PHE A 184 7.51 14.17 27.72
N ARG A 185 7.86 14.49 26.45
CA ARG A 185 7.29 15.56 25.61
C ARG A 185 6.81 14.96 24.31
N TYR A 186 5.50 14.86 24.15
CA TYR A 186 4.88 14.25 22.98
C TYR A 186 4.36 15.25 21.95
N LEU A 187 4.12 16.50 22.37
CA LEU A 187 3.49 17.50 21.52
C LEU A 187 4.34 17.80 20.28
N GLU A 188 5.61 18.12 20.49
CA GLU A 188 6.54 18.51 19.44
C GLU A 188 6.85 17.38 18.45
N PRO A 189 7.18 16.13 18.89
CA PRO A 189 7.48 15.05 17.93
C PRO A 189 6.24 14.51 17.20
N ILE A 190 5.04 14.52 17.81
CA ILE A 190 3.81 14.00 17.21
C ILE A 190 3.20 14.98 16.19
N THR A 191 3.37 16.29 16.38
CA THR A 191 2.82 17.32 15.48
C THR A 191 3.28 17.17 14.02
N PRO A 192 4.58 17.01 13.69
CA PRO A 192 5.03 16.76 12.32
C PRO A 192 4.45 15.48 11.72
N VAL A 193 4.32 14.41 12.53
CA VAL A 193 3.72 13.15 12.10
C VAL A 193 2.26 13.36 11.71
N SER A 194 1.49 14.04 12.56
CA SER A 194 0.09 14.37 12.28
C SER A 194 -0.03 15.17 10.98
N TYR A 195 0.85 16.16 10.78
CA TYR A 195 0.85 16.99 9.58
C TYR A 195 1.17 16.17 8.31
N THR A 196 2.18 15.31 8.35
CA THR A 196 2.60 14.51 7.18
C THR A 196 1.57 13.44 6.81
N HIS A 197 0.93 12.80 7.77
CA HIS A 197 -0.02 11.70 7.52
C HIS A 197 -1.48 12.16 7.35
N LEU A 198 -1.90 13.26 7.97
CA LEU A 198 -3.29 13.70 7.92
C LEU A 198 -3.53 14.80 6.88
N THR A 199 -2.65 15.80 6.79
CA THR A 199 -2.92 17.01 6.00
C THR A 199 -2.30 16.99 4.61
N LEU A 200 -0.99 16.75 4.48
CA LEU A 200 -0.31 16.80 3.18
C LEU A 200 -0.95 15.88 2.13
N PRO A 201 -1.18 14.59 2.42
CA PRO A 201 -1.76 13.72 1.40
C PRO A 201 -3.22 14.04 1.07
N THR A 202 -3.95 14.70 1.98
CA THR A 202 -5.37 15.04 1.76
C THR A 202 -5.53 16.20 0.76
N ILE A 203 -4.55 17.09 0.68
CA ILE A 203 -4.56 18.24 -0.25
C ILE A 203 -4.45 17.79 -1.71
N TYR A 204 -3.77 16.67 -1.96
CA TYR A 204 -3.51 16.14 -3.32
C TYR A 204 -4.45 15.00 -3.74
N SER A 205 -5.42 14.60 -2.90
CA SER A 205 -6.37 13.51 -3.17
C SER A 205 -7.73 13.97 -3.73
N VAL A 206 -7.82 15.24 -4.19
CA VAL A 206 -9.04 15.82 -4.78
C VAL A 206 -8.99 15.76 -6.31
#